data_4fa2f176c1c3fd246546949ce54e55fb
#
_entry.id   4fa2f176c1c3fd246546949ce54e55fb
#
_cell.length_a   1.000
_cell.length_b   1.000
_cell.length_c   1.000
_cell.angle_alpha   90.00
_cell.angle_beta   90.00
_cell.angle_gamma   90.00
#
_symmetry.space_group_name_H-M   'P 1'
#
loop_
_entity.id
_entity.type
_entity.pdbx_description
1 polymer ?
#
loop_
_entity_poly.entity_id
_entity_poly.type
_entity_poly.pdbx_seq_one_letter_code
_entity_poly.pdbx_strand_id
1 'polypeptide(L)' 'MPNLNTLRINDIKLSLEHSAEDLSHAIVALLGIAESDLLDTQVYKRSYDARKKSAIQLIYSVDVNLSDSAREQV' A
#
# COMPACT_ATOMS: atom_id res chain seq x y z
N MET A 1 15.09 4.91 11.56
CA MET A 1 14.10 5.99 11.45
C MET A 1 13.61 6.12 10.02
N PRO A 2 12.33 6.31 9.83
CA PRO A 2 11.85 6.60 8.48
C PRO A 2 12.43 7.93 8.00
N ASN A 3 12.75 8.03 6.72
CA ASN A 3 13.20 9.29 6.16
C ASN A 3 11.98 10.20 5.90
N LEU A 4 12.23 11.43 5.48
CA LEU A 4 11.16 12.43 5.29
C LEU A 4 10.16 12.04 4.19
N ASN A 5 10.55 11.13 3.30
CA ASN A 5 9.70 10.70 2.19
C ASN A 5 8.94 9.41 2.48
N THR A 6 9.05 8.90 3.70
CA THR A 6 8.33 7.69 4.11
C THR A 6 6.92 8.05 4.56
N LEU A 7 5.94 7.35 4.02
CA LEU A 7 4.54 7.53 4.36
C LEU A 7 3.95 6.20 4.79
N ARG A 8 3.20 6.20 5.89
CA ARG A 8 2.52 5.01 6.38
C ARG A 8 1.07 5.00 5.89
N ILE A 9 0.67 3.88 5.31
CA ILE A 9 -0.69 3.71 4.79
C ILE A 9 -1.30 2.49 5.47
N ASN A 10 -2.48 2.67 6.04
CA ASN A 10 -3.21 1.61 6.74
C ASN A 10 -4.44 1.20 5.94
N ASP A 11 -4.95 0.00 6.25
CA ASP A 11 -6.23 -0.50 5.74
C ASP A 11 -6.29 -0.63 4.22
N ILE A 12 -5.21 -1.10 3.62
CA ILE A 12 -5.20 -1.44 2.19
C ILE A 12 -5.81 -2.83 2.06
N LYS A 13 -7.00 -2.92 1.47
CA LYS A 13 -7.73 -4.18 1.34
C LYS A 13 -7.56 -4.76 -0.04
N LEU A 14 -7.11 -6.01 -0.09
CA LEU A 14 -6.92 -6.75 -1.33
C LEU A 14 -7.56 -8.12 -1.22
N SER A 15 -7.95 -8.69 -2.36
CA SER A 15 -8.48 -10.04 -2.38
C SER A 15 -7.41 -11.05 -1.95
N LEU A 16 -7.84 -12.22 -1.47
CA LEU A 16 -6.91 -13.26 -1.04
C LEU A 16 -5.99 -13.71 -2.18
N GLU A 17 -6.46 -13.61 -3.42
CA GLU A 17 -5.75 -14.08 -4.61
C GLU A 17 -4.94 -12.98 -5.32
N HIS A 18 -4.70 -11.85 -4.65
CA HIS A 18 -3.96 -10.75 -5.28
C HIS A 18 -2.51 -11.14 -5.55
N SER A 19 -1.91 -10.52 -6.57
CA SER A 19 -0.48 -10.64 -6.84
C SER A 19 0.29 -9.57 -6.08
N ALA A 20 1.62 -9.72 -6.05
CA ALA A 20 2.49 -8.70 -5.42
C ALA A 20 2.34 -7.35 -6.10
N GLU A 21 2.12 -7.33 -7.41
CA GLU A 21 1.94 -6.09 -8.16
C GLU A 21 0.63 -5.38 -7.80
N ASP A 22 -0.39 -6.13 -7.42
CA ASP A 22 -1.68 -5.55 -7.04
C ASP A 22 -1.55 -4.64 -5.82
N LEU A 23 -0.68 -4.97 -4.88
CA LEU A 23 -0.44 -4.12 -3.72
C LEU A 23 0.16 -2.78 -4.15
N SER A 24 1.16 -2.81 -5.02
CA SER A 24 1.78 -1.58 -5.53
C SER A 24 0.77 -0.74 -6.32
N HIS A 25 -0.04 -1.38 -7.16
CA HIS A 25 -1.07 -0.69 -7.93
C HIS A 25 -2.12 -0.05 -7.01
N ALA A 26 -2.51 -0.74 -5.95
CA ALA A 26 -3.45 -0.19 -4.99
C ALA A 26 -2.89 1.05 -4.28
N ILE A 27 -1.61 1.02 -3.94
CA ILE A 27 -0.95 2.15 -3.29
C ILE A 27 -0.89 3.36 -4.20
N VAL A 28 -0.45 3.20 -5.45
CA VAL A 28 -0.35 4.34 -6.38
C VAL A 28 -1.73 4.90 -6.71
N ALA A 29 -2.74 4.05 -6.83
CA ALA A 29 -4.11 4.51 -7.06
C ALA A 29 -4.65 5.29 -5.87
N LEU A 30 -4.38 4.82 -4.66
CA LEU A 30 -4.83 5.48 -3.43
C LEU A 30 -4.20 6.85 -3.26
N LEU A 31 -2.92 6.97 -3.59
CA LEU A 31 -2.17 8.22 -3.44
C LEU A 31 -2.29 9.15 -4.64
N GLY A 32 -2.76 8.63 -5.79
CA GLY A 32 -2.88 9.44 -7.00
C GLY A 32 -1.54 9.81 -7.61
N ILE A 33 -0.54 8.92 -7.50
CA ILE A 33 0.81 9.16 -8.03
C ILE A 33 1.11 8.19 -9.17
N ALA A 34 2.21 8.41 -9.86
CA ALA A 34 2.69 7.49 -10.88
C ALA A 34 3.45 6.33 -10.22
N GLU A 35 3.49 5.17 -10.86
CA GLU A 35 4.23 4.02 -10.34
C GLU A 35 5.71 4.33 -10.14
N SER A 36 6.29 5.12 -11.03
CA SER A 36 7.70 5.51 -10.94
C SER A 36 7.99 6.37 -9.71
N ASP A 37 6.98 6.96 -9.11
CA ASP A 37 7.13 7.77 -7.90
C ASP A 37 7.13 6.93 -6.64
N LEU A 38 6.72 5.67 -6.73
CA LEU A 38 6.75 4.73 -5.62
C LEU A 38 8.11 4.01 -5.62
N LEU A 39 9.00 4.43 -4.73
CA LEU A 39 10.38 3.96 -4.72
C LEU A 39 10.57 2.64 -3.98
N ASP A 40 9.84 2.47 -2.86
CA ASP A 40 9.95 1.27 -2.04
C ASP A 40 8.69 1.07 -1.24
N THR A 41 8.41 -0.17 -0.89
CA THR A 41 7.24 -0.54 -0.10
C THR A 41 7.63 -1.62 0.91
N GLN A 42 7.30 -1.39 2.18
CA GLN A 42 7.51 -2.39 3.22
C GLN A 42 6.19 -2.67 3.94
N VAL A 43 5.81 -3.94 3.99
CA VAL A 43 4.63 -4.37 4.75
C VAL A 43 5.05 -4.56 6.20
N TYR A 44 4.50 -3.76 7.11
CA TYR A 44 4.80 -3.94 8.52
C TYR A 44 3.68 -4.67 9.28
N LYS A 45 2.48 -4.75 8.69
CA LYS A 45 1.37 -5.49 9.27
C LYS A 45 0.47 -6.06 8.19
N ARG A 46 0.04 -7.28 8.39
CA ARG A 46 -0.90 -7.94 7.50
C ARG A 46 -1.92 -8.71 8.35
N SER A 47 -3.19 -8.52 8.08
CA SER A 47 -4.26 -9.23 8.77
C SER A 47 -5.32 -9.69 7.77
N TYR A 48 -6.25 -10.50 8.26
CA TYR A 48 -7.34 -11.04 7.44
C TYR A 48 -8.65 -10.43 7.89
N ASP A 49 -9.49 -10.11 6.92
CA ASP A 49 -10.90 -9.82 7.18
C ASP A 49 -11.73 -10.96 6.60
N ALA A 50 -12.28 -11.78 7.47
CA ALA A 50 -13.05 -12.96 7.10
C ALA A 50 -14.51 -12.85 7.52
N ARG A 51 -15.04 -11.64 7.61
CA ARG A 51 -16.44 -11.43 8.02
C ARG A 51 -17.42 -12.07 7.07
N LYS A 52 -17.06 -12.14 5.78
CA LYS A 52 -17.85 -12.83 4.77
C LYS A 52 -17.08 -14.05 4.32
N LYS A 53 -17.65 -15.22 4.50
CA LYS A 53 -16.98 -16.48 4.15
C LYS A 53 -16.62 -16.58 2.67
N SER A 54 -17.37 -15.89 1.82
CA SER A 54 -17.15 -15.92 0.37
C SER A 54 -16.21 -14.83 -0.13
N ALA A 55 -15.77 -13.91 0.74
CA ALA A 55 -14.97 -12.76 0.34
C ALA A 55 -13.93 -12.42 1.41
N ILE A 56 -12.97 -13.34 1.60
CA ILE A 56 -11.86 -13.10 2.52
C ILE A 56 -10.92 -12.09 1.89
N GLN A 57 -10.57 -11.06 2.65
CA GLN A 57 -9.65 -10.03 2.21
C GLN A 57 -8.42 -9.97 3.09
N LEU A 58 -7.30 -9.61 2.50
CA LEU A 58 -6.09 -9.26 3.23
C LEU A 58 -6.07 -7.76 3.46
N ILE A 59 -5.74 -7.35 4.68
CA ILE A 59 -5.64 -5.95 5.05
C ILE A 59 -4.18 -5.66 5.36
N TYR A 60 -3.58 -4.76 4.59
CA TYR A 60 -2.18 -4.39 4.72
C TYR A 60 -2.01 -3.04 5.37
N SER A 61 -0.98 -2.93 6.18
CA SER A 61 -0.43 -1.65 6.60
C SER A 61 1.01 -1.61 6.13
N VAL A 62 1.36 -0.57 5.38
CA VAL A 62 2.64 -0.51 4.71
C VAL A 62 3.33 0.84 4.96
N ASP A 63 4.65 0.82 4.90
CA ASP A 63 5.46 2.03 4.84
C ASP A 63 6.00 2.13 3.41
N VAL A 64 5.79 3.27 2.78
CA VAL A 64 6.22 3.49 1.40
C VAL A 64 7.18 4.67 1.34
N ASN A 65 8.19 4.55 0.49
CA ASN A 65 9.09 5.65 0.17
C ASN A 65 8.69 6.20 -1.20
N LEU A 66 8.49 7.51 -1.25
CA LEU A 66 8.05 8.21 -2.45
C LEU A 66 9.14 9.11 -2.98
N SER A 67 9.08 9.44 -4.27
CA SER A 67 9.90 10.49 -4.83
C SER A 67 9.55 11.84 -4.18
N ASP A 68 10.46 12.79 -4.25
CA ASP A 68 10.23 14.12 -3.68
C ASP A 68 8.98 14.78 -4.28
N SER A 69 8.80 14.64 -5.60
CA SER A 69 7.63 15.22 -6.28
C SER A 69 6.33 14.59 -5.80
N ALA A 70 6.32 13.27 -5.64
CA ALA A 70 5.12 12.59 -5.17
C ALA A 70 4.81 12.94 -3.71
N ARG A 71 5.83 13.07 -2.88
CA ARG A 71 5.65 13.39 -1.46
C ARG A 71 5.04 14.77 -1.27
N GLU A 72 5.33 15.71 -2.16
CA GLU A 72 4.74 17.05 -2.13
C GLU A 72 3.26 17.03 -2.52
N GLN A 73 2.84 16.06 -3.32
CA GLN A 73 1.46 15.94 -3.79
C GLN A 73 0.52 15.27 -2.80
N VAL A 74 1.03 14.58 -1.80
CA VAL A 74 0.22 13.81 -0.85
C VAL A 74 0.30 14.30 0.58
#